data_d8461f094a6b482bb0f272df1f29e2b8
#
_entry.id   d8461f094a6b482bb0f272df1f29e2b8
#
_cell.length_a   1.000
_cell.length_b   1.000
_cell.length_c   1.000
_cell.angle_alpha   90.00
_cell.angle_beta   90.00
_cell.angle_gamma   90.00
#
_symmetry.space_group_name_H-M   'P 1'
#
loop_
_entity.id
_entity.type
_entity.pdbx_description
1 polymer ?
#
loop_
_entity_poly.entity_id
_entity_poly.type
_entity_poly.pdbx_seq_one_letter_code
_entity_poly.pdbx_strand_id
1 'polypeptide(L)'
;MANYRVKLSDGVTTITLYENFTNYLIQSGGLSMPKPEVKATYLSTPFADGSNLAAASYENRVITINMVVRGTTLVNLKTQIRAIQRLLNDAEKRTLLGYGAQVYLEYQWGDVAGESTFFDVLRGDFEMPKTDFKFLKGFFITNAPITLVCKPFGRYANQD
;
A
#
# COMPACT_ATOMS: atom_id res chain seq x y z
N MET A 1 -22.73 -4.13 -2.90
CA MET A 1 -21.30 -4.49 -2.77
C MET A 1 -20.52 -3.21 -2.60
N ALA A 2 -19.58 -3.17 -1.67
CA ALA A 2 -18.71 -2.00 -1.53
C ALA A 2 -17.80 -1.98 -2.77
N ASN A 3 -18.09 -1.08 -3.70
CA ASN A 3 -17.31 -0.94 -4.91
C ASN A 3 -16.12 -0.03 -4.59
N TYR A 4 -15.04 -0.63 -4.13
CA TYR A 4 -13.76 0.06 -4.05
C TYR A 4 -12.73 -0.67 -4.89
N ARG A 5 -11.79 0.06 -5.42
CA ARG A 5 -10.68 -0.46 -6.21
C ARG A 5 -9.37 -0.11 -5.52
N VAL A 6 -8.47 -1.07 -5.51
CA VAL A 6 -7.11 -0.87 -4.99
C VAL A 6 -6.13 -1.38 -6.02
N LYS A 7 -5.24 -0.50 -6.47
CA LYS A 7 -4.22 -0.83 -7.47
C LYS A 7 -2.85 -0.38 -6.99
N LEU A 8 -1.84 -1.16 -7.32
CA LEU A 8 -0.44 -0.80 -7.14
C LEU A 8 0.19 -0.63 -8.53
N SER A 9 0.80 0.51 -8.80
CA SER A 9 1.30 0.85 -10.14
C SER A 9 2.57 1.69 -10.09
N ASP A 10 3.38 1.57 -11.13
CA ASP A 10 4.51 2.45 -11.43
C ASP A 10 4.27 3.35 -12.66
N GLY A 11 3.01 3.40 -13.13
CA GLY A 11 2.62 4.10 -14.35
C GLY A 11 2.73 3.27 -15.63
N VAL A 12 3.49 2.19 -15.63
CA VAL A 12 3.64 1.25 -16.74
C VAL A 12 3.01 -0.10 -16.41
N THR A 13 3.37 -0.65 -15.26
CA THR A 13 2.84 -1.90 -14.75
C THR A 13 1.80 -1.61 -13.66
N THR A 14 0.61 -2.16 -13.80
CA THR A 14 -0.46 -2.02 -12.82
C THR A 14 -0.90 -3.38 -12.33
N ILE A 15 -0.93 -3.55 -11.00
CA ILE A 15 -1.45 -4.72 -10.32
C ILE A 15 -2.74 -4.32 -9.62
N THR A 16 -3.86 -4.91 -10.03
CA THR A 16 -5.16 -4.69 -9.38
C THR A 16 -5.28 -5.63 -8.20
N LEU A 17 -5.23 -5.08 -6.98
CA LEU A 17 -5.30 -5.85 -5.74
C LEU A 17 -6.74 -6.16 -5.33
N TYR A 18 -7.68 -5.30 -5.71
CA TYR A 18 -9.10 -5.50 -5.46
C TYR A 18 -9.96 -4.80 -6.52
N GLU A 19 -10.64 -5.57 -7.32
CA GLU A 19 -11.71 -5.18 -8.25
C GLU A 19 -12.53 -6.43 -8.61
N ASN A 20 -11.91 -7.37 -9.31
CA ASN A 20 -12.46 -8.68 -9.65
C ASN A 20 -11.43 -9.73 -9.23
N PHE A 21 -11.88 -10.78 -8.55
CA PHE A 21 -10.98 -11.83 -8.10
C PHE A 21 -10.45 -12.64 -9.28
N THR A 22 -9.34 -12.19 -9.84
CA THR A 22 -8.61 -12.94 -10.88
C THR A 22 -7.35 -13.56 -10.29
N ASN A 23 -6.42 -12.73 -9.83
CA ASN A 23 -5.13 -13.18 -9.28
C ASN A 23 -4.91 -12.71 -7.84
N TYR A 24 -5.56 -11.63 -7.45
CA TYR A 24 -5.40 -11.00 -6.13
C TYR A 24 -6.76 -10.66 -5.54
N LEU A 25 -6.89 -10.83 -4.24
CA LEU A 25 -8.06 -10.43 -3.47
C LEU A 25 -7.63 -9.91 -2.11
N ILE A 26 -8.10 -8.75 -1.73
CA ILE A 26 -7.95 -8.27 -0.35
C ILE A 26 -8.97 -8.98 0.53
N GLN A 27 -8.51 -9.56 1.63
CA GLN A 27 -9.40 -10.22 2.58
C GLN A 27 -10.31 -9.22 3.26
N SER A 28 -11.47 -9.68 3.71
CA SER A 28 -12.39 -8.84 4.49
C SER A 28 -11.68 -8.26 5.71
N GLY A 29 -11.72 -6.93 5.85
CA GLY A 29 -10.96 -6.21 6.89
C GLY A 29 -9.45 -6.18 6.67
N GLY A 30 -8.96 -6.66 5.53
CA GLY A 30 -7.53 -6.77 5.25
C GLY A 30 -6.85 -5.47 4.81
N LEU A 31 -7.61 -4.40 4.54
CA LEU A 31 -7.04 -3.09 4.19
C LEU A 31 -7.08 -2.16 5.41
N SER A 32 -5.92 -1.72 5.84
CA SER A 32 -5.76 -0.74 6.93
C SER A 32 -4.97 0.46 6.44
N MET A 33 -5.59 1.62 6.48
CA MET A 33 -5.01 2.92 6.08
C MET A 33 -5.14 3.92 7.23
N PRO A 34 -4.35 3.78 8.32
CA PRO A 34 -4.43 4.69 9.45
C PRO A 34 -4.00 6.10 9.05
N LYS A 35 -4.39 7.09 9.83
CA LYS A 35 -3.87 8.46 9.68
C LYS A 35 -2.35 8.47 9.92
N PRO A 36 -1.60 9.37 9.24
CA PRO A 36 -0.20 9.56 9.55
C PRO A 36 -0.03 10.08 10.98
N GLU A 37 0.97 9.60 11.66
CA GLU A 37 1.31 10.07 12.99
C GLU A 37 1.86 11.50 12.95
N VAL A 38 1.58 12.26 13.99
CA VAL A 38 2.10 13.63 14.16
C VAL A 38 3.24 13.60 15.15
N LYS A 39 4.41 14.00 14.71
CA LYS A 39 5.51 14.34 15.61
C LYS A 39 5.39 15.81 16.00
N ALA A 40 5.17 16.07 17.27
CA ALA A 40 5.06 17.41 17.80
C ALA A 40 6.07 17.63 18.92
N THR A 41 6.78 18.75 18.86
CA THR A 41 7.68 19.19 19.93
C THR A 41 7.01 20.35 20.64
N TYR A 42 6.83 20.21 21.95
CA TYR A 42 6.24 21.23 22.80
C TYR A 42 7.31 21.87 23.68
N LEU A 43 7.25 23.17 23.79
CA LEU A 43 8.08 23.94 24.74
C LEU A 43 7.20 24.35 25.91
N SER A 44 7.61 23.96 27.12
CA SER A 44 7.05 24.49 28.36
C SER A 44 7.89 25.65 28.84
N THR A 45 7.29 26.80 29.09
CA THR A 45 7.95 27.94 29.72
C THR A 45 7.65 27.92 31.22
N PRO A 46 8.64 28.08 32.10
CA PRO A 46 8.36 28.31 33.51
C PRO A 46 7.46 29.54 33.65
N PHE A 47 6.43 29.49 34.43
CA PHE A 47 5.47 30.57 34.67
C PHE A 47 4.36 30.76 33.61
N ALA A 48 4.21 29.84 32.63
CA ALA A 48 3.05 29.83 31.76
C ALA A 48 2.28 28.51 31.96
N ASP A 49 0.96 28.59 32.09
CA ASP A 49 0.12 27.41 32.14
C ASP A 49 0.06 26.79 30.74
N GLY A 50 0.48 25.52 30.67
CA GLY A 50 0.50 24.75 29.45
C GLY A 50 1.83 24.79 28.68
N SER A 51 1.83 24.13 27.53
CA SER A 51 2.99 24.07 26.63
C SER A 51 2.61 24.60 25.25
N ASN A 52 3.55 25.33 24.63
CA ASN A 52 3.37 25.85 23.27
C ASN A 52 3.96 24.89 22.24
N LEU A 53 3.25 24.70 21.13
CA LEU A 53 3.73 23.92 20.02
C LEU A 53 4.92 24.64 19.35
N ALA A 54 6.11 24.02 19.41
CA ALA A 54 7.31 24.59 18.79
C ALA A 54 7.50 24.09 17.35
N ALA A 55 7.23 22.82 17.11
CA ALA A 55 7.32 22.21 15.78
C ALA A 55 6.37 21.03 15.68
N ALA A 56 5.79 20.84 14.50
CA ALA A 56 5.00 19.66 14.19
C ALA A 56 5.30 19.20 12.76
N SER A 57 5.37 17.88 12.57
CA SER A 57 5.50 17.24 11.27
C SER A 57 4.66 15.98 11.23
N TYR A 58 4.26 15.58 10.03
CA TYR A 58 3.62 14.29 9.84
C TYR A 58 4.66 13.23 9.49
N GLU A 59 4.53 12.07 10.10
CA GLU A 59 5.31 10.89 9.70
C GLU A 59 4.72 10.23 8.46
N ASN A 60 5.51 9.36 7.85
CA ASN A 60 5.03 8.55 6.74
C ASN A 60 3.86 7.66 7.19
N ARG A 61 2.91 7.48 6.31
CA ARG A 61 1.76 6.61 6.55
C ARG A 61 2.15 5.16 6.30
N VAL A 62 1.75 4.28 7.20
CA VAL A 62 1.89 2.83 7.01
C VAL A 62 0.55 2.25 6.60
N ILE A 63 0.48 1.66 5.41
CA ILE A 63 -0.70 0.99 4.87
C ILE A 63 -0.43 -0.51 4.90
N THR A 64 -1.33 -1.27 5.51
CA THR A 64 -1.23 -2.73 5.57
C THR A 64 -2.35 -3.35 4.76
N ILE A 65 -2.01 -4.30 3.89
CA ILE A 65 -2.95 -5.01 3.04
C ILE A 65 -2.76 -6.50 3.28
N ASN A 66 -3.79 -7.17 3.78
CA ASN A 66 -3.81 -8.62 3.89
C ASN A 66 -4.60 -9.21 2.72
N MET A 67 -3.94 -10.03 1.91
CA MET A 67 -4.48 -10.46 0.64
C MET A 67 -4.37 -11.96 0.41
N VAL A 68 -5.14 -12.44 -0.56
CA VAL A 68 -5.03 -13.76 -1.17
C VAL A 68 -4.41 -13.59 -2.55
N VAL A 69 -3.39 -14.37 -2.85
CA VAL A 69 -2.80 -14.47 -4.18
C VAL A 69 -3.18 -15.80 -4.80
N ARG A 70 -3.68 -15.77 -6.02
CA ARG A 70 -4.10 -16.95 -6.76
C ARG A 70 -3.24 -17.12 -8.00
N GLY A 71 -2.85 -18.36 -8.30
CA GLY A 71 -2.27 -18.77 -9.57
C GLY A 71 -3.04 -19.94 -10.16
N THR A 72 -3.02 -20.09 -11.48
CA THR A 72 -3.55 -21.26 -12.19
C THR A 72 -2.58 -22.44 -12.13
N THR A 73 -1.28 -22.15 -12.02
CA THR A 73 -0.19 -23.09 -11.84
C THR A 73 0.79 -22.56 -10.81
N LEU A 74 1.68 -23.40 -10.31
CA LEU A 74 2.75 -22.96 -9.40
C LEU A 74 3.66 -21.90 -10.05
N VAL A 75 3.95 -22.02 -11.34
CA VAL A 75 4.75 -21.05 -12.08
C VAL A 75 4.03 -19.71 -12.17
N ASN A 76 2.72 -19.74 -12.45
CA ASN A 76 1.90 -18.54 -12.51
C ASN A 76 1.82 -17.86 -11.14
N LEU A 77 1.62 -18.62 -10.06
CA LEU A 77 1.63 -18.06 -8.69
C LEU A 77 2.95 -17.38 -8.36
N LYS A 78 4.09 -18.00 -8.68
CA LYS A 78 5.41 -17.37 -8.50
C LYS A 78 5.57 -16.09 -9.31
N THR A 79 5.02 -16.06 -10.52
CA THR A 79 5.03 -14.85 -11.37
C THR A 79 4.24 -13.71 -10.73
N GLN A 80 3.06 -14.00 -10.18
CA GLN A 80 2.23 -13.00 -9.49
C GLN A 80 2.93 -12.43 -8.26
N ILE A 81 3.57 -13.27 -7.47
CA ILE A 81 4.34 -12.84 -6.30
C ILE A 81 5.52 -11.96 -6.70
N ARG A 82 6.29 -12.38 -7.71
CA ARG A 82 7.45 -11.62 -8.20
C ARG A 82 7.06 -10.27 -8.77
N ALA A 83 5.88 -10.15 -9.38
CA ALA A 83 5.38 -8.89 -9.90
C ALA A 83 5.18 -7.86 -8.76
N ILE A 84 4.61 -8.27 -7.64
CA ILE A 84 4.47 -7.42 -6.46
C ILE A 84 5.84 -7.06 -5.90
N GLN A 85 6.70 -8.05 -5.67
CA GLN A 85 8.04 -7.82 -5.12
C GLN A 85 8.87 -6.87 -5.99
N ARG A 86 8.74 -6.97 -7.32
CA ARG A 86 9.41 -6.06 -8.25
C ARG A 86 8.97 -4.62 -8.07
N LEU A 87 7.66 -4.36 -7.99
CA LEU A 87 7.14 -3.00 -7.76
C LEU A 87 7.62 -2.44 -6.42
N LEU A 88 7.63 -3.25 -5.36
CA LEU A 88 8.10 -2.82 -4.04
C LEU A 88 9.61 -2.52 -4.04
N ASN A 89 10.41 -3.33 -4.73
CA ASN A 89 11.84 -3.08 -4.90
C ASN A 89 12.10 -1.81 -5.72
N ASP A 90 11.30 -1.54 -6.75
CA ASP A 90 11.42 -0.33 -7.56
C ASP A 90 11.06 0.92 -6.75
N ALA A 91 10.06 0.84 -5.88
CA ALA A 91 9.72 1.91 -4.93
C ALA A 91 10.89 2.21 -3.99
N GLU A 92 11.51 1.18 -3.41
CA GLU A 92 12.65 1.33 -2.53
C GLU A 92 13.87 1.93 -3.24
N LYS A 93 14.19 1.44 -4.45
CA LYS A 93 15.27 2.01 -5.27
C LYS A 93 15.02 3.49 -5.57
N ARG A 94 13.79 3.86 -5.93
CA ARG A 94 13.43 5.26 -6.14
C ARG A 94 13.70 6.11 -4.91
N THR A 95 13.29 5.63 -3.75
CA THR A 95 13.46 6.34 -2.48
C THR A 95 14.93 6.49 -2.08
N LEU A 96 15.74 5.43 -2.25
CA LEU A 96 17.14 5.41 -1.84
C LEU A 96 18.07 6.08 -2.85
N LEU A 97 17.82 5.90 -4.13
CA LEU A 97 18.74 6.28 -5.22
C LEU A 97 18.24 7.47 -6.03
N GLY A 98 16.99 7.88 -5.89
CA GLY A 98 16.40 9.04 -6.54
C GLY A 98 16.09 8.87 -8.02
N TYR A 99 16.19 7.65 -8.58
CA TYR A 99 15.85 7.37 -9.98
C TYR A 99 14.84 6.23 -10.11
N GLY A 100 14.21 6.15 -11.30
CA GLY A 100 13.14 5.19 -11.59
C GLY A 100 11.76 5.79 -11.49
N ALA A 101 10.75 5.02 -11.86
CA ALA A 101 9.36 5.45 -11.81
C ALA A 101 8.85 5.52 -10.38
N GLN A 102 7.95 6.46 -10.11
CA GLN A 102 7.26 6.54 -8.83
C GLN A 102 6.21 5.43 -8.74
N VAL A 103 6.32 4.59 -7.72
CA VAL A 103 5.29 3.61 -7.40
C VAL A 103 4.24 4.26 -6.52
N TYR A 104 2.99 4.01 -6.82
CA TYR A 104 1.86 4.55 -6.05
C TYR A 104 0.78 3.49 -5.82
N LEU A 105 0.08 3.64 -4.71
CA LEU A 105 -1.13 2.92 -4.38
C LEU A 105 -2.32 3.79 -4.76
N GLU A 106 -3.14 3.33 -5.70
CA GLU A 106 -4.41 3.96 -6.06
C GLU A 106 -5.53 3.34 -5.23
N TYR A 107 -6.27 4.18 -4.55
CA TYR A 107 -7.48 3.81 -3.85
C TYR A 107 -8.66 4.61 -4.41
N GLN A 108 -9.66 3.91 -4.90
CA GLN A 108 -10.89 4.51 -5.41
C GLN A 108 -12.08 4.01 -4.59
N TRP A 109 -12.85 4.95 -4.07
CA TRP A 109 -14.10 4.67 -3.37
C TRP A 109 -15.28 4.80 -4.33
N GLY A 110 -16.07 3.74 -4.45
CA GLY A 110 -17.26 3.73 -5.30
C GLY A 110 -16.96 3.63 -6.80
N ASP A 111 -18.04 3.73 -7.61
CA ASP A 111 -17.97 3.67 -9.07
C ASP A 111 -17.79 5.05 -9.73
N VAL A 112 -17.53 6.09 -8.95
CA VAL A 112 -17.41 7.45 -9.48
C VAL A 112 -16.02 7.60 -10.12
N ALA A 113 -16.01 7.69 -11.44
CA ALA A 113 -14.80 7.97 -12.18
C ALA A 113 -14.23 9.35 -11.75
N GLY A 114 -12.98 9.37 -11.34
CA GLY A 114 -12.27 10.59 -10.95
C GLY A 114 -12.08 10.78 -9.44
N GLU A 115 -12.61 9.91 -8.58
CA GLU A 115 -12.41 9.95 -7.13
C GLU A 115 -11.30 9.02 -6.64
N SER A 116 -10.23 8.88 -7.41
CA SER A 116 -9.07 8.11 -7.00
C SER A 116 -8.13 8.94 -6.13
N THR A 117 -7.66 8.34 -5.05
CA THR A 117 -6.60 8.89 -4.22
C THR A 117 -5.33 8.07 -4.43
N PHE A 118 -4.23 8.76 -4.70
CA PHE A 118 -2.94 8.14 -4.96
C PHE A 118 -2.01 8.37 -3.77
N PHE A 119 -1.45 7.31 -3.22
CA PHE A 119 -0.45 7.35 -2.15
C PHE A 119 0.90 6.96 -2.74
N ASP A 120 1.85 7.88 -2.73
CA ASP A 120 3.21 7.60 -3.19
C ASP A 120 3.89 6.61 -2.25
N VAL A 121 4.27 5.46 -2.76
CA VAL A 121 4.92 4.39 -2.02
C VAL A 121 6.42 4.65 -1.99
N LEU A 122 6.98 4.72 -0.78
CA LEU A 122 8.40 4.91 -0.55
C LEU A 122 9.14 3.59 -0.44
N ARG A 123 8.53 2.63 0.22
CA ARG A 123 9.02 1.25 0.34
C ARG A 123 7.88 0.33 0.71
N GLY A 124 8.07 -0.96 0.55
CA GLY A 124 7.11 -1.95 0.98
C GLY A 124 7.75 -3.30 1.24
N ASP A 125 7.10 -4.06 2.08
CA ASP A 125 7.43 -5.44 2.40
C ASP A 125 6.29 -6.35 2.00
N PHE A 126 6.63 -7.47 1.40
CA PHE A 126 5.72 -8.56 1.10
C PHE A 126 6.26 -9.83 1.72
N GLU A 127 5.70 -10.19 2.88
CA GLU A 127 6.09 -11.40 3.60
C GLU A 127 5.31 -12.61 3.07
N MET A 128 6.03 -13.60 2.58
CA MET A 128 5.44 -14.88 2.21
C MET A 128 5.10 -15.68 3.47
N PRO A 129 3.84 -16.10 3.63
CA PRO A 129 3.49 -17.02 4.72
C PRO A 129 4.24 -18.34 4.54
N LYS A 130 4.90 -18.79 5.59
CA LYS A 130 5.78 -19.96 5.54
C LYS A 130 5.04 -21.31 5.43
N THR A 131 3.70 -21.36 5.60
CA THR A 131 3.02 -22.64 5.89
C THR A 131 1.69 -22.89 5.19
N ASP A 132 1.06 -21.95 4.50
CA ASP A 132 -0.31 -22.15 4.02
C ASP A 132 -0.44 -22.19 2.49
N PHE A 133 0.24 -23.16 1.86
CA PHE A 133 -0.11 -23.53 0.50
C PHE A 133 -1.31 -24.49 0.53
N LYS A 134 -2.54 -23.99 0.41
CA LYS A 134 -3.72 -24.82 0.22
C LYS A 134 -3.98 -25.04 -1.26
N PHE A 135 -3.80 -26.27 -1.72
CA PHE A 135 -4.09 -26.69 -3.08
C PHE A 135 -5.52 -27.22 -3.20
N LEU A 136 -6.50 -26.32 -3.33
CA LEU A 136 -7.88 -26.68 -3.67
C LEU A 136 -8.20 -26.12 -5.06
N LYS A 137 -8.21 -26.95 -6.10
CA LYS A 137 -8.52 -26.56 -7.51
C LYS A 137 -7.84 -25.24 -7.96
N GLY A 138 -6.58 -25.06 -7.65
CA GLY A 138 -5.79 -23.86 -7.94
C GLY A 138 -4.75 -23.64 -6.86
N PHE A 139 -3.74 -22.83 -7.17
CA PHE A 139 -2.67 -22.50 -6.24
C PHE A 139 -3.01 -21.20 -5.56
N PHE A 140 -3.25 -21.24 -4.25
CA PHE A 140 -3.61 -20.07 -3.44
C PHE A 140 -2.59 -19.87 -2.33
N ILE A 141 -2.30 -18.61 -2.06
CA ILE A 141 -1.67 -18.17 -0.82
C ILE A 141 -2.67 -17.27 -0.11
N THR A 142 -3.04 -17.65 1.09
CA THR A 142 -3.88 -16.84 1.98
C THR A 142 -3.02 -16.14 3.01
N ASN A 143 -3.55 -15.07 3.61
CA ASN A 143 -2.83 -14.30 4.64
C ASN A 143 -1.44 -13.82 4.17
N ALA A 144 -1.39 -13.26 2.96
CA ALA A 144 -0.19 -12.67 2.43
C ALA A 144 -0.19 -11.15 2.74
N PRO A 145 0.49 -10.71 3.82
CA PRO A 145 0.50 -9.31 4.20
C PRO A 145 1.47 -8.52 3.32
N ILE A 146 0.99 -7.36 2.85
CA ILE A 146 1.83 -6.31 2.29
C ILE A 146 1.81 -5.14 3.24
N THR A 147 2.98 -4.65 3.61
CA THR A 147 3.13 -3.41 4.38
C THR A 147 3.78 -2.37 3.49
N LEU A 148 3.07 -1.25 3.29
CA LEU A 148 3.54 -0.13 2.48
C LEU A 148 3.83 1.07 3.36
N VAL A 149 5.00 1.65 3.22
CA VAL A 149 5.32 2.96 3.79
C VAL A 149 5.13 4.00 2.70
N CYS A 150 4.16 4.87 2.88
CA CYS A 150 3.75 5.87 1.91
C CYS A 150 3.99 7.28 2.43
N LYS A 151 4.00 8.28 1.55
CA LYS A 151 3.93 9.67 1.97
C LYS A 151 2.68 9.90 2.83
N PRO A 152 2.71 10.86 3.76
CA PRO A 152 1.63 11.03 4.75
C PRO A 152 0.28 11.34 4.12
N PHE A 153 0.25 12.07 3.02
CA PHE A 153 -0.98 12.49 2.35
C PHE A 153 -1.10 11.87 0.96
N GLY A 154 -2.33 11.49 0.63
CA GLY A 154 -2.69 11.12 -0.74
C GLY A 154 -2.83 12.35 -1.63
N ARG A 155 -2.65 12.16 -2.92
CA ARG A 155 -2.87 13.18 -3.95
C ARG A 155 -3.98 12.75 -4.90
N TYR A 156 -4.64 13.69 -5.51
CA TYR A 156 -5.55 13.44 -6.62
C TYR A 156 -4.78 13.47 -7.96
N ALA A 157 -5.26 12.76 -8.97
CA ALA A 157 -4.58 12.62 -10.27
C ALA A 157 -4.29 13.96 -11.00
N ASN A 158 -5.01 15.00 -10.65
CA ASN A 158 -4.89 16.33 -11.29
C ASN A 158 -4.00 17.32 -10.51
N GLN A 159 -3.26 16.85 -9.51
CA GLN A 159 -2.35 17.68 -8.72
C GLN A 159 -0.90 17.23 -8.95
N ASP A 160 -0.43 17.43 -10.15
CA ASP A 160 1.00 17.40 -10.48
C ASP A 160 1.67 18.74 -10.17
#